data_42adfd7af530defaee10d65820426443
#
_entry.id   42adfd7af530defaee10d65820426443
#
_cell.length_a   1.000
_cell.length_b   1.000
_cell.length_c   1.000
_cell.angle_alpha   90.00
_cell.angle_beta   90.00
_cell.angle_gamma   90.00
#
_symmetry.space_group_name_H-M   'P 1'
#
loop_
_entity.id
_entity.type
_entity.pdbx_description
1 polymer ?
#
loop_
_entity_poly.entity_id
_entity_poly.type
_entity_poly.pdbx_seq_one_letter_code
_entity_poly.pdbx_strand_id
1 'polypeptide(L)'
;MPVLNPTVSNQITGTVQPTFAGARDATSGTIATVSSRYTQAIRYSKVAGLRADTFSINRYFIEFDTSGISVTPADATLSIYGFTNSSADFFPVKATFSDGTIANADFDAIDGWSAGADNSSNVTKYSSEVTSWSTSGFNDITLNSDALSDMVSEDRFKICLIQSGNDLANVDAVAVVNTGLWRTFNVIHLDYTAGSAGYSHKVLGVAAGSIGKVNGVATANIGKI
;
A
#
# COMPACT_ATOMS: atom_id res chain seq x y z
N MET A 1 10.60 -16.78 -6.72
CA MET A 1 9.57 -15.74 -6.89
C MET A 1 10.28 -14.49 -7.35
N PRO A 2 9.78 -13.77 -8.36
CA PRO A 2 10.29 -12.45 -8.70
C PRO A 2 10.10 -11.50 -7.53
N VAL A 3 11.04 -10.57 -7.37
CA VAL A 3 11.05 -9.56 -6.30
C VAL A 3 11.17 -8.19 -6.94
N LEU A 4 10.28 -7.28 -6.59
CA LEU A 4 10.34 -5.88 -6.98
C LEU A 4 10.76 -5.03 -5.79
N ASN A 5 11.72 -4.15 -6.01
CA ASN A 5 12.07 -3.12 -5.05
C ASN A 5 11.30 -1.84 -5.36
N PRO A 6 10.97 -1.01 -4.36
CA PRO A 6 10.35 0.28 -4.61
C PRO A 6 11.17 1.14 -5.56
N THR A 7 10.52 1.75 -6.55
CA THR A 7 11.12 2.77 -7.41
C THR A 7 11.19 4.11 -6.67
N VAL A 8 10.16 4.39 -5.90
CA VAL A 8 10.11 5.52 -4.96
C VAL A 8 9.33 5.12 -3.71
N SER A 9 9.77 5.60 -2.56
CA SER A 9 9.01 5.45 -1.31
C SER A 9 9.35 6.57 -0.35
N ASN A 10 8.32 7.20 0.23
CA ASN A 10 8.49 8.28 1.19
C ASN A 10 7.34 8.37 2.19
N GLN A 11 7.67 8.83 3.38
CA GLN A 11 6.68 9.31 4.32
C GLN A 11 6.35 10.77 4.03
N ILE A 12 5.06 11.07 3.98
CA ILE A 12 4.56 12.44 4.04
C ILE A 12 3.99 12.67 5.44
N THR A 13 4.52 13.63 6.14
CA THR A 13 4.00 14.12 7.42
C THR A 13 3.04 15.26 7.13
N GLY A 14 1.78 15.12 7.48
CA GLY A 14 0.79 16.18 7.37
C GLY A 14 1.21 17.41 8.20
N THR A 15 0.84 18.58 7.73
CA THR A 15 1.12 19.84 8.44
C THR A 15 0.49 19.78 9.82
N VAL A 16 1.25 20.21 10.85
CA VAL A 16 0.74 20.29 12.22
C VAL A 16 -0.42 21.27 12.28
N GLN A 17 -1.56 20.82 12.80
CA GLN A 17 -2.80 21.56 12.84
C GLN A 17 -3.37 21.63 14.27
N PRO A 18 -4.20 22.64 14.58
CA PRO A 18 -4.85 22.77 15.87
C PRO A 18 -6.05 21.82 16.04
N THR A 19 -6.47 21.14 14.98
CA THR A 19 -7.60 20.20 15.00
C THR A 19 -7.23 18.90 14.29
N PHE A 20 -7.83 17.79 14.72
CA PHE A 20 -7.67 16.50 14.08
C PHE A 20 -8.11 16.56 12.60
N ALA A 21 -9.30 17.09 12.33
CA ALA A 21 -9.80 17.22 10.96
C ALA A 21 -8.84 18.02 10.07
N GLY A 22 -8.30 19.14 10.57
CA GLY A 22 -7.33 19.93 9.81
C GLY A 22 -6.05 19.16 9.47
N ALA A 23 -5.56 18.31 10.38
CA ALA A 23 -4.37 17.49 10.12
C ALA A 23 -4.67 16.32 9.17
N ARG A 24 -5.84 15.69 9.32
CA ARG A 24 -6.24 14.52 8.54
C ARG A 24 -6.60 14.88 7.09
N ASP A 25 -7.33 15.96 6.92
CA ASP A 25 -7.90 16.37 5.64
C ASP A 25 -7.01 17.42 4.92
N ALA A 26 -5.77 17.58 5.38
CA ALA A 26 -4.79 18.41 4.70
C ALA A 26 -4.56 17.87 3.27
N THR A 27 -4.46 18.78 2.30
CA THR A 27 -4.15 18.46 0.90
C THR A 27 -2.64 18.45 0.62
N SER A 28 -1.82 18.71 1.64
CA SER A 28 -0.37 18.70 1.52
C SER A 28 0.29 18.42 2.87
N GLY A 29 1.52 17.97 2.80
CA GLY A 29 2.37 17.72 3.96
C GLY A 29 3.82 18.07 3.69
N THR A 30 4.72 17.48 4.45
CA THR A 30 6.17 17.58 4.27
C THR A 30 6.74 16.19 4.09
N ILE A 31 7.45 15.97 2.99
CA ILE A 31 8.19 14.74 2.77
C ILE A 31 9.30 14.65 3.82
N ALA A 32 9.32 13.55 4.57
CA ALA A 32 10.41 13.27 5.49
C ALA A 32 11.69 13.04 4.70
N THR A 33 12.70 13.85 4.93
CA THR A 33 14.02 13.60 4.36
C THR A 33 14.54 12.27 4.87
N VAL A 34 14.59 11.29 3.98
CA VAL A 34 15.04 9.93 4.29
C VAL A 34 16.55 9.94 4.48
N SER A 35 17.00 9.79 5.71
CA SER A 35 18.39 9.44 5.97
C SER A 35 18.43 8.03 6.60
N SER A 36 19.56 7.33 6.42
CA SER A 36 19.78 5.97 6.94
C SER A 36 19.57 5.80 8.46
N ARG A 37 19.27 6.85 9.16
CA ARG A 37 19.09 6.89 10.61
C ARG A 37 17.65 7.13 11.06
N TYR A 38 16.73 7.47 10.14
CA TYR A 38 15.36 7.79 10.53
C TYR A 38 14.45 6.58 10.38
N THR A 39 13.58 6.43 11.36
CA THR A 39 12.51 5.45 11.37
C THR A 39 11.32 6.04 10.64
N GLN A 40 10.77 5.30 9.70
CA GLN A 40 9.53 5.65 9.03
C GLN A 40 8.34 5.10 9.81
N ALA A 41 7.23 5.82 9.84
CA ALA A 41 6.06 5.44 10.59
C ALA A 41 4.77 5.84 9.87
N ILE A 42 3.76 5.01 10.01
CA ILE A 42 2.37 5.42 9.87
C ILE A 42 1.96 5.91 11.25
N ARG A 43 1.60 7.17 11.38
CA ARG A 43 1.46 7.76 12.70
C ARG A 43 0.33 8.78 12.75
N TYR A 44 -0.44 8.72 13.83
CA TYR A 44 -1.22 9.83 14.35
C TYR A 44 -0.49 10.38 15.59
N SER A 45 -0.39 11.69 15.70
CA SER A 45 0.21 12.33 16.87
C SER A 45 -0.68 13.46 17.36
N LYS A 46 -1.05 13.38 18.63
CA LYS A 46 -1.66 14.47 19.40
C LYS A 46 -0.68 14.90 20.47
N VAL A 47 -0.28 16.16 20.46
CA VAL A 47 0.57 16.73 21.49
C VAL A 47 -0.28 17.67 22.33
N ALA A 48 -0.51 17.29 23.59
CA ALA A 48 -1.18 18.14 24.56
C ALA A 48 -0.26 19.30 24.95
N GLY A 49 -0.71 20.52 24.70
CA GLY A 49 0.03 21.74 25.03
C GLY A 49 -0.62 22.52 26.16
N LEU A 50 0.14 23.41 26.78
CA LEU A 50 -0.38 24.32 27.82
C LEU A 50 -1.46 25.30 27.28
N ARG A 51 -1.58 25.44 25.96
CA ARG A 51 -2.51 26.37 25.31
C ARG A 51 -3.50 25.71 24.37
N ALA A 52 -3.10 24.66 23.64
CA ALA A 52 -3.95 23.90 22.72
C ALA A 52 -3.27 22.61 22.32
N ASP A 53 -4.06 21.59 22.01
CA ASP A 53 -3.57 20.37 21.38
C ASP A 53 -3.12 20.66 19.95
N THR A 54 -2.14 19.92 19.48
CA THR A 54 -1.73 19.93 18.07
C THR A 54 -1.75 18.50 17.52
N PHE A 55 -2.07 18.39 16.24
CA PHE A 55 -2.30 17.14 15.55
C PHE A 55 -1.39 17.03 14.33
N SER A 56 -0.81 15.87 14.10
CA SER A 56 -0.13 15.54 12.84
C SER A 56 -0.38 14.09 12.47
N ILE A 57 -0.43 13.80 11.18
CA ILE A 57 -0.63 12.47 10.63
C ILE A 57 0.49 12.17 9.65
N ASN A 58 1.00 10.95 9.69
CA ASN A 58 1.99 10.45 8.73
C ASN A 58 1.33 9.37 7.88
N ARG A 59 1.52 9.45 6.57
CA ARG A 59 1.17 8.42 5.60
C ARG A 59 2.42 8.01 4.84
N TYR A 60 2.52 6.75 4.47
CA TYR A 60 3.70 6.25 3.76
C TYR A 60 3.32 5.78 2.37
N PHE A 61 3.95 6.34 1.36
CA PHE A 61 3.69 6.08 -0.05
C PHE A 61 4.81 5.26 -0.66
N ILE A 62 4.45 4.29 -1.50
CA ILE A 62 5.36 3.35 -2.15
C ILE A 62 4.92 3.17 -3.60
N GLU A 63 5.88 3.10 -4.52
CA GLU A 63 5.64 2.71 -5.91
C GLU A 63 6.56 1.57 -6.31
N PHE A 64 6.03 0.64 -7.10
CA PHE A 64 6.76 -0.44 -7.74
C PHE A 64 6.58 -0.37 -9.26
N ASP A 65 7.64 -0.66 -10.02
CA ASP A 65 7.57 -0.83 -11.47
C ASP A 65 6.99 -2.21 -11.79
N THR A 66 5.76 -2.24 -12.32
CA THR A 66 5.04 -3.45 -12.71
C THR A 66 4.87 -3.58 -14.22
N SER A 67 5.51 -2.71 -15.01
CA SER A 67 5.41 -2.69 -16.48
C SER A 67 5.82 -4.01 -17.15
N GLY A 68 6.60 -4.84 -16.47
CA GLY A 68 6.97 -6.17 -16.93
C GLY A 68 5.96 -7.28 -16.61
N ILE A 69 4.88 -6.98 -15.86
CA ILE A 69 3.87 -7.96 -15.46
C ILE A 69 2.72 -7.95 -16.48
N SER A 70 2.67 -8.94 -17.34
CA SER A 70 1.65 -9.02 -18.40
C SER A 70 0.51 -9.99 -18.13
N VAL A 71 0.59 -10.74 -17.04
CA VAL A 71 -0.43 -11.72 -16.60
C VAL A 71 -0.64 -11.54 -15.12
N THR A 72 -1.91 -11.52 -14.70
CA THR A 72 -2.27 -11.36 -13.29
C THR A 72 -1.51 -12.37 -12.43
N PRO A 73 -0.72 -11.92 -11.45
CA PRO A 73 -0.02 -12.82 -10.53
C PRO A 73 -0.96 -13.79 -9.85
N ALA A 74 -0.48 -14.99 -9.53
CA ALA A 74 -1.25 -15.95 -8.75
C ALA A 74 -1.39 -15.50 -7.28
N ASP A 75 -0.35 -14.84 -6.79
CA ASP A 75 -0.28 -14.21 -5.47
C ASP A 75 0.75 -13.08 -5.47
N ALA A 76 0.67 -12.18 -4.48
CA ALA A 76 1.70 -11.20 -4.19
C ALA A 76 1.74 -10.88 -2.69
N THR A 77 2.92 -10.56 -2.20
CA THR A 77 3.20 -10.24 -0.79
C THR A 77 4.03 -8.96 -0.70
N LEU A 78 3.52 -7.99 0.01
CA LEU A 78 4.29 -6.79 0.41
C LEU A 78 5.01 -7.11 1.71
N SER A 79 6.34 -7.16 1.68
CA SER A 79 7.19 -7.46 2.82
C SER A 79 7.88 -6.21 3.34
N ILE A 80 7.72 -5.92 4.64
CA ILE A 80 8.31 -4.76 5.29
C ILE A 80 9.05 -5.21 6.54
N TYR A 81 10.34 -4.91 6.64
CA TYR A 81 11.14 -5.27 7.82
C TYR A 81 10.81 -4.32 8.98
N GLY A 82 10.26 -4.85 10.07
CA GLY A 82 9.89 -4.09 11.25
C GLY A 82 11.10 -3.71 12.11
N PHE A 83 11.01 -2.54 12.72
CA PHE A 83 12.02 -2.01 13.62
C PHE A 83 11.36 -1.18 14.72
N THR A 84 11.71 -1.43 15.97
CA THR A 84 11.13 -0.82 17.16
C THR A 84 9.62 -0.62 17.17
N ASN A 85 9.08 -0.97 18.29
CA ASN A 85 7.75 -0.69 18.81
C ASN A 85 6.64 -0.51 17.82
N SER A 86 5.62 -1.37 17.82
CA SER A 86 4.32 -0.82 17.94
C SER A 86 3.16 -1.74 17.70
N SER A 87 2.01 -1.18 17.87
CA SER A 87 0.76 -1.70 17.36
C SER A 87 0.82 -1.72 15.84
N ALA A 88 0.15 -2.66 15.23
CA ALA A 88 -0.26 -2.63 13.86
C ALA A 88 -1.48 -1.71 13.72
N ASP A 89 -2.54 -2.09 13.07
CA ASP A 89 -3.76 -1.34 12.80
C ASP A 89 -3.60 -0.37 11.62
N PHE A 90 -3.27 -0.93 10.45
CA PHE A 90 -3.21 -0.17 9.21
C PHE A 90 -3.63 -1.01 7.99
N PHE A 91 -3.92 -0.32 6.88
CA PHE A 91 -4.15 -0.90 5.57
C PHE A 91 -3.13 -0.40 4.55
N PRO A 92 -2.63 -1.25 3.65
CA PRO A 92 -2.20 -0.83 2.34
C PRO A 92 -3.42 -0.52 1.47
N VAL A 93 -3.47 0.68 0.91
CA VAL A 93 -4.55 1.16 0.05
C VAL A 93 -4.00 1.68 -1.27
N LYS A 94 -4.84 1.75 -2.30
CA LYS A 94 -4.48 2.30 -3.61
C LYS A 94 -4.12 3.78 -3.49
N ALA A 95 -2.97 4.18 -4.04
CA ALA A 95 -2.54 5.57 -4.12
C ALA A 95 -2.58 6.08 -5.57
N THR A 96 -2.67 7.42 -5.75
CA THR A 96 -2.89 8.06 -7.05
C THR A 96 -1.88 9.16 -7.37
N PHE A 97 -0.74 9.21 -6.68
CA PHE A 97 0.32 10.18 -6.96
C PHE A 97 0.97 9.97 -8.34
N SER A 98 1.73 10.97 -8.83
CA SER A 98 2.38 10.91 -10.13
C SER A 98 3.51 9.88 -10.18
N ASP A 99 3.71 9.22 -11.34
CA ASP A 99 4.73 8.19 -11.53
C ASP A 99 6.14 8.69 -11.20
N GLY A 100 6.87 7.86 -10.47
CA GLY A 100 8.27 8.09 -10.14
C GLY A 100 8.52 9.26 -9.18
N THR A 101 7.49 9.92 -8.66
CA THR A 101 7.65 11.12 -7.84
C THR A 101 6.59 11.19 -6.76
N ILE A 102 7.01 11.32 -5.51
CA ILE A 102 6.14 11.63 -4.38
C ILE A 102 6.38 13.09 -3.99
N ALA A 103 5.34 13.92 -4.03
CA ALA A 103 5.37 15.34 -3.72
C ALA A 103 4.66 15.66 -2.40
N ASN A 104 4.91 16.83 -1.84
CA ASN A 104 4.21 17.31 -0.64
C ASN A 104 2.68 17.37 -0.84
N ALA A 105 2.23 17.60 -2.08
CA ALA A 105 0.81 17.68 -2.44
C ALA A 105 0.14 16.30 -2.53
N ASP A 106 0.88 15.21 -2.39
CA ASP A 106 0.31 13.85 -2.49
C ASP A 106 -0.16 13.31 -1.14
N PHE A 107 -0.27 14.15 -0.12
CA PHE A 107 -0.66 13.69 1.22
C PHE A 107 -2.04 13.02 1.23
N ASP A 108 -2.98 13.48 0.40
CA ASP A 108 -4.32 12.92 0.20
C ASP A 108 -4.49 12.17 -1.14
N ALA A 109 -3.40 11.87 -1.84
CA ALA A 109 -3.41 11.14 -3.11
C ALA A 109 -3.72 9.64 -2.91
N ILE A 110 -4.91 9.36 -2.43
CA ILE A 110 -5.45 8.02 -2.15
C ILE A 110 -6.73 7.84 -2.95
N ASP A 111 -6.86 6.70 -3.64
CA ASP A 111 -8.05 6.38 -4.42
C ASP A 111 -9.29 6.29 -3.52
N GLY A 112 -10.35 7.02 -3.89
CA GLY A 112 -11.60 7.08 -3.12
C GLY A 112 -11.53 7.95 -1.85
N TRP A 113 -10.42 8.67 -1.60
CA TRP A 113 -10.32 9.55 -0.43
C TRP A 113 -11.35 10.69 -0.48
N SER A 114 -12.03 10.91 0.63
CA SER A 114 -12.97 12.00 0.81
C SER A 114 -12.71 12.70 2.14
N ALA A 115 -12.36 13.98 2.09
CA ALA A 115 -12.11 14.80 3.27
C ALA A 115 -13.37 14.88 4.14
N GLY A 116 -13.20 14.80 5.45
CA GLY A 116 -14.30 14.83 6.42
C GLY A 116 -15.11 13.54 6.54
N ALA A 117 -14.91 12.55 5.67
CA ALA A 117 -15.65 11.29 5.70
C ALA A 117 -14.91 10.17 6.46
N ASP A 118 -15.64 9.19 6.95
CA ASP A 118 -15.11 7.86 7.22
C ASP A 118 -14.80 7.19 5.87
N ASN A 119 -13.53 6.95 5.61
CA ASN A 119 -13.07 6.36 4.35
C ASN A 119 -12.89 4.84 4.42
N SER A 120 -13.34 4.21 5.50
CA SER A 120 -13.16 2.76 5.70
C SER A 120 -13.82 1.91 4.61
N SER A 121 -14.82 2.43 3.91
CA SER A 121 -15.51 1.76 2.79
C SER A 121 -15.30 2.45 1.43
N ASN A 122 -14.64 3.60 1.39
CA ASN A 122 -14.51 4.41 0.17
C ASN A 122 -13.21 4.11 -0.59
N VAL A 123 -12.13 3.84 0.15
CA VAL A 123 -10.82 3.59 -0.44
C VAL A 123 -10.67 2.14 -0.90
N THR A 124 -9.91 1.95 -1.98
CA THR A 124 -9.54 0.61 -2.46
C THR A 124 -8.45 0.05 -1.55
N LYS A 125 -8.78 -0.99 -0.78
CA LYS A 125 -7.84 -1.69 0.10
C LYS A 125 -7.17 -2.83 -0.63
N TYR A 126 -5.86 -2.98 -0.44
CA TYR A 126 -5.07 -4.02 -1.10
C TYR A 126 -4.78 -5.25 -0.24
N SER A 127 -5.21 -5.24 1.02
CA SER A 127 -5.15 -6.42 1.90
C SER A 127 -6.24 -6.39 2.97
N SER A 128 -6.32 -7.42 3.79
CA SER A 128 -6.93 -7.33 5.11
C SER A 128 -6.16 -6.37 5.99
N GLU A 129 -6.78 -5.91 7.08
CA GLU A 129 -6.11 -5.07 8.07
C GLU A 129 -4.89 -5.79 8.66
N VAL A 130 -3.78 -5.08 8.74
CA VAL A 130 -2.58 -5.53 9.43
C VAL A 130 -2.74 -5.22 10.91
N THR A 131 -2.98 -6.26 11.72
CA THR A 131 -3.28 -6.14 13.17
C THR A 131 -2.15 -6.66 14.07
N SER A 132 -1.07 -7.17 13.48
CA SER A 132 0.12 -7.62 14.21
C SER A 132 1.39 -7.13 13.52
N TRP A 133 2.43 -6.85 14.30
CA TRP A 133 3.68 -6.32 13.78
C TRP A 133 4.91 -6.91 14.49
N SER A 134 5.79 -7.55 13.72
CA SER A 134 7.11 -7.96 14.20
C SER A 134 8.06 -6.77 14.19
N THR A 135 8.80 -6.54 15.28
CA THR A 135 9.78 -5.45 15.39
C THR A 135 11.21 -5.88 15.04
N SER A 136 11.43 -7.13 14.66
CA SER A 136 12.76 -7.70 14.40
C SER A 136 12.79 -8.67 13.21
N GLY A 137 11.80 -8.60 12.32
CA GLY A 137 11.68 -9.47 11.15
C GLY A 137 10.80 -8.82 10.07
N PHE A 138 10.64 -9.54 8.96
CA PHE A 138 9.69 -9.13 7.94
C PHE A 138 8.25 -9.32 8.41
N ASN A 139 7.42 -8.38 8.02
CA ASN A 139 5.98 -8.42 8.12
C ASN A 139 5.44 -8.60 6.71
N ASP A 140 4.97 -9.81 6.46
CA ASP A 140 4.50 -10.24 5.14
C ASP A 140 3.00 -10.00 5.04
N ILE A 141 2.62 -9.08 4.15
CA ILE A 141 1.24 -8.65 3.93
C ILE A 141 0.76 -9.25 2.61
N THR A 142 -0.11 -10.24 2.69
CA THR A 142 -0.71 -10.86 1.50
C THR A 142 -1.65 -9.87 0.83
N LEU A 143 -1.41 -9.60 -0.46
CA LEU A 143 -2.23 -8.71 -1.26
C LEU A 143 -3.45 -9.44 -1.83
N ASN A 144 -4.55 -8.70 -1.99
CA ASN A 144 -5.82 -9.22 -2.48
C ASN A 144 -5.95 -9.15 -4.02
N SER A 145 -7.09 -9.60 -4.56
CA SER A 145 -7.37 -9.62 -5.99
C SER A 145 -7.33 -8.25 -6.65
N ASP A 146 -7.70 -7.17 -5.93
CA ASP A 146 -7.70 -5.81 -6.47
C ASP A 146 -6.25 -5.35 -6.71
N ALA A 147 -5.37 -5.60 -5.74
CA ALA A 147 -3.95 -5.35 -5.89
C ALA A 147 -3.33 -6.15 -7.06
N LEU A 148 -3.64 -7.44 -7.17
CA LEU A 148 -3.13 -8.30 -8.25
C LEU A 148 -3.62 -7.82 -9.63
N SER A 149 -4.85 -7.31 -9.71
CA SER A 149 -5.42 -6.73 -10.94
C SER A 149 -4.69 -5.44 -11.31
N ASP A 150 -4.46 -4.56 -10.34
CA ASP A 150 -3.78 -3.28 -10.56
C ASP A 150 -2.30 -3.46 -10.93
N MET A 151 -1.63 -4.49 -10.39
CA MET A 151 -0.25 -4.85 -10.79
C MET A 151 -0.11 -5.17 -12.29
N VAL A 152 -1.18 -5.52 -12.98
CA VAL A 152 -1.19 -5.81 -14.43
C VAL A 152 -1.72 -4.65 -15.23
N SER A 153 -2.72 -3.96 -14.71
CA SER A 153 -3.40 -2.88 -15.43
C SER A 153 -2.65 -1.56 -15.38
N GLU A 154 -1.72 -1.42 -14.45
CA GLU A 154 -0.93 -0.22 -14.24
C GLU A 154 0.57 -0.54 -14.38
N ASP A 155 1.30 0.26 -15.16
CA ASP A 155 2.77 0.14 -15.28
C ASP A 155 3.49 0.50 -13.97
N ARG A 156 2.79 1.20 -13.08
CA ARG A 156 3.27 1.67 -11.77
C ARG A 156 2.25 1.32 -10.69
N PHE A 157 2.57 0.31 -9.91
CA PHE A 157 1.74 -0.12 -8.79
C PHE A 157 2.02 0.73 -7.55
N LYS A 158 1.01 1.46 -7.07
CA LYS A 158 1.16 2.49 -6.03
C LYS A 158 0.34 2.17 -4.79
N ILE A 159 0.97 2.27 -3.65
CA ILE A 159 0.41 1.94 -2.34
C ILE A 159 0.57 3.13 -1.41
N CYS A 160 -0.45 3.43 -0.61
CA CYS A 160 -0.35 4.21 0.61
C CYS A 160 -0.60 3.31 1.81
N LEU A 161 0.28 3.35 2.80
CA LEU A 161 0.04 2.73 4.10
C LEU A 161 -0.64 3.76 5.00
N ILE A 162 -1.84 3.45 5.49
CA ILE A 162 -2.70 4.37 6.26
C ILE A 162 -3.20 3.69 7.53
N GLN A 163 -3.17 4.42 8.65
CA GLN A 163 -3.65 3.92 9.93
C GLN A 163 -5.18 3.77 9.91
N SER A 164 -5.69 2.62 10.37
CA SER A 164 -7.09 2.22 10.22
C SER A 164 -8.05 2.96 11.16
N GLY A 165 -7.75 2.96 12.46
CA GLY A 165 -8.71 3.33 13.48
C GLY A 165 -8.95 4.83 13.63
N ASN A 166 -7.97 5.68 13.27
CA ASN A 166 -8.07 7.13 13.39
C ASN A 166 -8.07 7.81 12.03
N ASP A 167 -7.00 7.64 11.24
CA ASP A 167 -6.86 8.34 9.97
C ASP A 167 -7.92 7.87 8.96
N LEU A 168 -8.02 6.57 8.71
CA LEU A 168 -8.98 6.04 7.74
C LEU A 168 -10.43 6.20 8.24
N ALA A 169 -10.70 5.82 9.49
CA ALA A 169 -12.04 5.83 10.07
C ALA A 169 -12.54 7.23 10.48
N ASN A 170 -11.72 8.28 10.36
CA ASN A 170 -12.05 9.64 10.79
C ASN A 170 -12.45 9.74 12.28
N VAL A 171 -11.70 9.07 13.14
CA VAL A 171 -11.93 9.09 14.59
C VAL A 171 -10.76 9.78 15.29
N ASP A 172 -11.05 10.88 15.99
CA ASP A 172 -10.02 11.60 16.74
C ASP A 172 -9.44 10.72 17.86
N ALA A 173 -8.13 10.58 17.89
CA ALA A 173 -7.45 9.82 18.92
C ALA A 173 -7.22 10.68 20.17
N VAL A 174 -7.38 10.05 21.32
CA VAL A 174 -7.14 10.70 22.63
C VAL A 174 -5.67 10.77 23.01
N ALA A 175 -4.79 10.03 22.32
CA ALA A 175 -3.36 9.94 22.59
C ALA A 175 -2.57 9.69 21.31
N VAL A 176 -1.23 9.72 21.39
CA VAL A 176 -0.35 9.36 20.27
C VAL A 176 -0.55 7.89 19.91
N VAL A 177 -0.81 7.64 18.63
CA VAL A 177 -0.91 6.29 18.05
C VAL A 177 0.24 6.12 17.06
N ASN A 178 1.10 5.15 17.31
CA ASN A 178 2.18 4.76 16.40
C ASN A 178 1.84 3.40 15.81
N THR A 179 1.86 3.30 14.50
CA THR A 179 1.49 2.11 13.77
C THR A 179 2.59 1.79 12.76
N GLY A 180 3.13 0.58 12.80
CA GLY A 180 4.16 0.11 11.88
C GLY A 180 5.36 1.04 11.78
N LEU A 181 6.45 0.70 12.45
CA LEU A 181 7.71 1.42 12.38
C LEU A 181 8.76 0.54 11.68
N TRP A 182 9.47 1.12 10.70
CA TRP A 182 10.58 0.46 9.99
C TRP A 182 11.69 1.46 9.68
N ARG A 183 12.88 0.95 9.43
CA ARG A 183 14.00 1.77 8.95
C ARG A 183 13.97 1.82 7.44
N THR A 184 14.35 2.97 6.89
CA THR A 184 14.62 3.10 5.46
C THR A 184 15.96 2.43 5.13
N PHE A 185 16.00 1.72 4.07
CA PHE A 185 17.00 1.04 3.26
C PHE A 185 16.69 -0.46 3.09
N ASN A 186 16.38 -0.87 1.86
CA ASN A 186 16.24 -2.24 1.38
C ASN A 186 15.36 -3.16 2.25
N VAL A 187 14.42 -2.56 2.95
CA VAL A 187 13.57 -3.26 3.92
C VAL A 187 12.11 -3.33 3.49
N ILE A 188 11.81 -2.90 2.27
CA ILE A 188 10.50 -3.03 1.64
C ILE A 188 10.70 -3.69 0.29
N HIS A 189 9.96 -4.76 0.02
CA HIS A 189 9.91 -5.37 -1.30
C HIS A 189 8.55 -5.99 -1.56
N LEU A 190 8.26 -6.23 -2.83
CA LEU A 190 7.06 -6.88 -3.30
C LEU A 190 7.47 -8.17 -4.00
N ASP A 191 7.11 -9.30 -3.40
CA ASP A 191 7.25 -10.62 -3.97
C ASP A 191 5.98 -11.01 -4.69
N TYR A 192 6.09 -11.72 -5.82
CA TYR A 192 4.90 -12.24 -6.47
C TYR A 192 5.17 -13.57 -7.17
N THR A 193 4.16 -14.41 -7.29
CA THR A 193 4.15 -15.59 -8.12
C THR A 193 3.57 -15.24 -9.48
N ALA A 194 4.34 -15.44 -10.55
CA ALA A 194 3.86 -15.16 -11.88
C ALA A 194 2.59 -15.97 -12.19
N GLY A 195 1.61 -15.30 -12.75
CA GLY A 195 0.38 -15.94 -13.22
C GLY A 195 0.67 -16.86 -14.40
N SER A 196 -0.18 -17.83 -14.60
CA SER A 196 -0.12 -18.66 -15.79
C SER A 196 -0.90 -18.00 -16.91
N ALA A 197 -0.22 -17.71 -18.02
CA ALA A 197 -0.93 -17.35 -19.24
C ALA A 197 -1.81 -18.54 -19.65
N GLY A 198 -3.11 -18.30 -19.71
CA GLY A 198 -4.06 -19.29 -20.20
C GLY A 198 -3.79 -19.57 -21.70
N TYR A 199 -4.33 -20.68 -22.18
CA TYR A 199 -4.29 -21.02 -23.61
C TYR A 199 -4.94 -19.90 -24.43
N SER A 200 -4.17 -19.31 -25.36
CA SER A 200 -4.57 -18.10 -26.10
C SER A 200 -5.30 -18.38 -27.45
N HIS A 201 -5.33 -19.65 -27.88
CA HIS A 201 -5.91 -20.00 -29.18
C HIS A 201 -7.35 -20.54 -29.09
N LYS A 202 -8.14 -20.28 -30.13
CA LYS A 202 -9.44 -20.96 -30.26
C LYS A 202 -9.27 -22.42 -30.67
N VAL A 203 -10.05 -23.32 -30.11
CA VAL A 203 -10.15 -24.71 -30.55
C VAL A 203 -11.57 -24.96 -31.03
N LEU A 204 -11.70 -25.37 -32.29
CA LEU A 204 -13.00 -25.66 -32.95
C LEU A 204 -14.01 -24.52 -32.77
N GLY A 205 -13.56 -23.25 -32.83
CA GLY A 205 -14.41 -22.08 -32.68
C GLY A 205 -14.74 -21.65 -31.25
N VAL A 206 -14.36 -22.45 -30.25
CA VAL A 206 -14.55 -22.11 -28.83
C VAL A 206 -13.45 -21.14 -28.40
N ALA A 207 -13.85 -20.04 -27.74
CA ALA A 207 -12.92 -19.04 -27.25
C ALA A 207 -11.97 -19.64 -26.17
N ALA A 208 -10.73 -19.18 -26.18
CA ALA A 208 -9.68 -19.68 -25.26
C ALA A 208 -10.12 -19.72 -23.79
N GLY A 209 -10.75 -18.65 -23.28
CA GLY A 209 -11.23 -18.56 -21.90
C GLY A 209 -12.33 -19.56 -21.52
N SER A 210 -12.94 -20.23 -22.51
CA SER A 210 -13.96 -21.25 -22.26
C SER A 210 -13.42 -22.68 -22.37
N ILE A 211 -12.10 -22.83 -22.61
CA ILE A 211 -11.46 -24.14 -22.80
C ILE A 211 -10.71 -24.50 -21.51
N GLY A 212 -11.24 -25.43 -20.72
CA GLY A 212 -10.57 -25.89 -19.49
C GLY A 212 -9.42 -26.88 -19.74
N LYS A 213 -9.49 -27.69 -20.82
CA LYS A 213 -8.49 -28.69 -21.20
C LYS A 213 -8.46 -28.89 -22.72
N VAL A 214 -7.27 -29.17 -23.26
CA VAL A 214 -7.09 -29.63 -24.64
C VAL A 214 -6.37 -30.98 -24.56
N ASN A 215 -6.97 -32.03 -25.17
CA ASN A 215 -6.47 -33.41 -25.11
C ASN A 215 -6.14 -33.90 -23.69
N GLY A 216 -6.94 -33.50 -22.70
CA GLY A 216 -6.73 -33.89 -21.30
C GLY A 216 -5.69 -33.05 -20.53
N VAL A 217 -4.93 -32.20 -21.20
CA VAL A 217 -3.99 -31.28 -20.56
C VAL A 217 -4.71 -29.99 -20.23
N ALA A 218 -4.59 -29.52 -18.99
CA ALA A 218 -5.16 -28.24 -18.57
C ALA A 218 -4.53 -27.11 -19.39
N THR A 219 -5.34 -26.13 -19.85
CA THR A 219 -4.89 -25.04 -20.72
C THR A 219 -3.80 -24.19 -20.08
N ALA A 220 -3.76 -24.06 -18.76
CA ALA A 220 -2.68 -23.42 -18.01
C ALA A 220 -1.29 -24.05 -18.26
N ASN A 221 -1.23 -25.30 -18.76
CA ASN A 221 0.02 -26.03 -18.99
C ASN A 221 0.41 -26.14 -20.47
N ILE A 222 -0.36 -25.55 -21.39
CA ILE A 222 -0.13 -25.68 -22.84
C ILE A 222 0.79 -24.59 -23.39
N GLY A 223 1.00 -23.50 -22.69
CA GLY A 223 1.81 -22.35 -23.14
C GLY A 223 3.33 -22.50 -23.04
N LYS A 224 3.85 -23.73 -22.90
CA LYS A 224 5.30 -24.00 -22.70
C LYS A 224 5.90 -24.89 -23.78
N ILE A 225 5.51 -24.70 -25.03
CA ILE A 225 6.18 -25.35 -26.18
C ILE A 225 6.84 -24.28 -27.02
#